data_2a90ed504bcc03f68008e0bc7b03ff76
#
_entry.id   2a90ed504bcc03f68008e0bc7b03ff76
#
_cell.length_a   1.000
_cell.length_b   1.000
_cell.length_c   1.000
_cell.angle_alpha   90.00
_cell.angle_beta   90.00
_cell.angle_gamma   90.00
#
_symmetry.space_group_name_H-M   'P 1'
#
loop_
_entity.id
_entity.type
_entity.pdbx_description
1 polymer ?
#
loop_
_entity_poly.entity_id
_entity_poly.type
_entity_poly.pdbx_seq_one_letter_code
_entity_poly.pdbx_strand_id
1 'polypeptide(L)'
;CRQGCTGCLESVASGEALARDATAMAGTGESPALVVELQASGTVSAAAACRAALAGDPGALSLVAQMADWLGMAVASWRASFHPDLIVFGGGLSALGQPFIDQIHDRADARSLPFLAAHCRLTLARLGNDAGMIGAGLAALAP
;
A
#
# COMPACT_ATOMS: atom_id res chain seq x y z
N CYS A 1 -14.20 -4.34 -0.54
CA CYS A 1 -13.66 -5.45 -1.34
C CYS A 1 -14.76 -6.07 -2.21
N ARG A 2 -14.39 -6.91 -3.16
CA ARG A 2 -15.35 -7.56 -4.09
C ARG A 2 -16.36 -8.49 -3.40
N GLN A 3 -16.13 -8.85 -2.14
CA GLN A 3 -17.02 -9.68 -1.35
C GLN A 3 -18.17 -8.89 -0.68
N GLY A 4 -18.25 -7.57 -0.89
CA GLY A 4 -19.29 -6.72 -0.30
C GLY A 4 -19.18 -6.51 1.21
N CYS A 5 -18.08 -6.92 1.84
CA CYS A 5 -17.82 -6.67 3.26
C CYS A 5 -17.43 -5.21 3.52
N THR A 6 -17.69 -4.72 4.73
CA THR A 6 -17.22 -3.43 5.25
C THR A 6 -16.06 -3.64 6.20
N GLY A 7 -15.11 -2.68 6.25
CA GLY A 7 -13.97 -2.72 7.17
C GLY A 7 -12.83 -3.66 6.77
N CYS A 8 -12.86 -4.20 5.55
CA CYS A 8 -11.78 -5.05 5.02
C CYS A 8 -10.57 -4.17 4.65
N LEU A 9 -9.37 -4.56 5.10
CA LEU A 9 -8.14 -3.83 4.79
C LEU A 9 -7.92 -3.67 3.28
N GLU A 10 -8.23 -4.70 2.48
CA GLU A 10 -8.12 -4.65 1.02
C GLU A 10 -9.00 -3.55 0.40
N SER A 11 -10.14 -3.22 1.02
CA SER A 11 -11.05 -2.18 0.52
C SER A 11 -10.50 -0.75 0.67
N VAL A 12 -9.44 -0.56 1.46
CA VAL A 12 -8.84 0.74 1.78
C VAL A 12 -7.34 0.80 1.54
N ALA A 13 -6.66 -0.35 1.43
CA ALA A 13 -5.21 -0.43 1.33
C ALA A 13 -4.75 -1.47 0.29
N SER A 14 -5.37 -1.47 -0.87
CA SER A 14 -4.97 -2.27 -2.03
C SER A 14 -4.75 -1.41 -3.26
N GLY A 15 -4.15 -1.98 -4.32
CA GLY A 15 -4.04 -1.30 -5.61
C GLY A 15 -5.42 -0.94 -6.19
N GLU A 16 -6.44 -1.79 -6.00
CA GLU A 16 -7.80 -1.51 -6.46
C GLU A 16 -8.44 -0.34 -5.69
N ALA A 17 -8.22 -0.28 -4.37
CA ALA A 17 -8.65 0.84 -3.55
C ALA A 17 -7.98 2.15 -4.00
N LEU A 18 -6.66 2.13 -4.21
CA LEU A 18 -5.92 3.30 -4.69
C LEU A 18 -6.42 3.77 -6.06
N ALA A 19 -6.67 2.87 -7.00
CA ALA A 19 -7.18 3.21 -8.33
C ALA A 19 -8.57 3.85 -8.26
N ARG A 20 -9.47 3.29 -7.44
CA ARG A 20 -10.81 3.84 -7.19
C ARG A 20 -10.73 5.25 -6.61
N ASP A 21 -9.94 5.44 -5.55
CA ASP A 21 -9.86 6.70 -4.83
C ASP A 21 -9.13 7.77 -5.67
N ALA A 22 -8.11 7.37 -6.45
CA ALA A 22 -7.43 8.24 -7.40
C ALA A 22 -8.36 8.68 -8.55
N THR A 23 -9.22 7.78 -9.04
CA THR A 23 -10.23 8.12 -10.06
C THR A 23 -11.26 9.12 -9.50
N ALA A 24 -11.72 8.91 -8.27
CA ALA A 24 -12.64 9.82 -7.59
C ALA A 24 -12.00 11.20 -7.38
N MET A 25 -10.76 11.25 -6.88
CA MET A 25 -10.01 12.50 -6.68
C MET A 25 -9.76 13.26 -7.99
N ALA A 26 -9.42 12.55 -9.08
CA ALA A 26 -9.29 13.17 -10.41
C ALA A 26 -10.58 13.86 -10.84
N GLY A 27 -11.74 13.29 -10.49
CA GLY A 27 -13.07 13.87 -10.77
C GLY A 27 -13.33 15.19 -10.03
N THR A 28 -12.68 15.45 -8.89
CA THR A 28 -12.80 16.73 -8.16
C THR A 28 -11.85 17.82 -8.67
N GLY A 29 -10.85 17.47 -9.48
CA GLY A 29 -9.85 18.41 -9.97
C GLY A 29 -8.71 18.73 -9.00
N GLU A 30 -8.65 18.09 -7.83
CA GLU A 30 -7.66 18.39 -6.78
C GLU A 30 -6.24 17.90 -7.09
N SER A 31 -6.09 17.01 -8.08
CA SER A 31 -4.81 16.44 -8.49
C SER A 31 -4.62 16.61 -10.00
N PRO A 32 -3.83 17.58 -10.46
CA PRO A 32 -3.61 17.82 -11.89
C PRO A 32 -3.08 16.60 -12.64
N ALA A 33 -2.16 15.83 -12.04
CA ALA A 33 -1.61 14.64 -12.68
C ALA A 33 -2.67 13.54 -12.87
N LEU A 34 -3.54 13.33 -11.88
CA LEU A 34 -4.62 12.34 -11.96
C LEU A 34 -5.73 12.78 -12.93
N VAL A 35 -6.01 14.09 -13.02
CA VAL A 35 -6.97 14.64 -14.00
C VAL A 35 -6.52 14.33 -15.42
N VAL A 36 -5.24 14.53 -15.74
CA VAL A 36 -4.68 14.22 -17.07
C VAL A 36 -4.83 12.72 -17.38
N GLU A 37 -4.55 11.85 -16.42
CA GLU A 37 -4.69 10.39 -16.60
C GLU A 37 -6.17 10.01 -16.82
N LEU A 38 -7.09 10.58 -16.02
CA LEU A 38 -8.52 10.35 -16.15
C LEU A 38 -9.05 10.74 -17.53
N GLN A 39 -8.62 11.90 -18.05
CA GLN A 39 -9.01 12.39 -19.39
C GLN A 39 -8.47 11.49 -20.50
N ALA A 40 -7.27 10.94 -20.33
CA ALA A 40 -6.63 10.08 -21.33
C ALA A 40 -7.22 8.66 -21.37
N SER A 41 -7.58 8.10 -20.21
CA SER A 41 -7.88 6.67 -20.07
C SER A 41 -9.30 6.36 -19.54
N GLY A 42 -10.07 7.38 -19.15
CA GLY A 42 -11.39 7.21 -18.52
C GLY A 42 -11.36 6.73 -17.09
N THR A 43 -10.23 6.25 -16.60
CA THR A 43 -10.00 5.80 -15.21
C THR A 43 -8.54 6.05 -14.82
N VAL A 44 -8.26 6.11 -13.52
CA VAL A 44 -6.87 6.19 -13.00
C VAL A 44 -6.44 4.84 -12.47
N SER A 45 -5.37 4.27 -13.02
CA SER A 45 -4.80 3.03 -12.50
C SER A 45 -3.99 3.28 -11.23
N ALA A 46 -3.82 2.23 -10.38
CA ALA A 46 -2.94 2.30 -9.21
C ALA A 46 -1.50 2.68 -9.59
N ALA A 47 -1.01 2.15 -10.71
CA ALA A 47 0.33 2.48 -11.20
C ALA A 47 0.47 3.95 -11.59
N ALA A 48 -0.57 4.55 -12.20
CA ALA A 48 -0.60 5.98 -12.51
C ALA A 48 -0.62 6.83 -11.22
N ALA A 49 -1.44 6.46 -10.24
CA ALA A 49 -1.48 7.12 -8.94
C ALA A 49 -0.13 7.06 -8.21
N CYS A 50 0.54 5.89 -8.22
CA CYS A 50 1.89 5.76 -7.66
C CYS A 50 2.90 6.68 -8.39
N ARG A 51 2.88 6.72 -9.73
CA ARG A 51 3.76 7.62 -10.50
C ARG A 51 3.51 9.09 -10.17
N ALA A 52 2.23 9.50 -10.06
CA ALA A 52 1.87 10.87 -9.69
C ALA A 52 2.38 11.24 -8.29
N ALA A 53 2.23 10.33 -7.32
CA ALA A 53 2.75 10.52 -5.96
C ALA A 53 4.29 10.64 -5.95
N LEU A 54 4.99 9.77 -6.68
CA LEU A 54 6.45 9.83 -6.81
C LEU A 54 6.94 11.11 -7.53
N ALA A 55 6.11 11.68 -8.40
CA ALA A 55 6.36 12.97 -9.05
C ALA A 55 6.00 14.18 -8.17
N GLY A 56 5.48 13.96 -6.96
CA GLY A 56 5.17 15.02 -6.00
C GLY A 56 3.78 15.64 -6.14
N ASP A 57 2.85 15.01 -6.88
CA ASP A 57 1.48 15.49 -6.97
C ASP A 57 0.79 15.46 -5.59
N PRO A 58 0.27 16.61 -5.09
CA PRO A 58 -0.24 16.70 -3.72
C PRO A 58 -1.44 15.77 -3.45
N GLY A 59 -2.35 15.64 -4.42
CA GLY A 59 -3.51 14.79 -4.30
C GLY A 59 -3.12 13.31 -4.24
N ALA A 60 -2.24 12.88 -5.14
CA ALA A 60 -1.73 11.51 -5.14
C ALA A 60 -0.94 11.19 -3.86
N LEU A 61 -0.14 12.14 -3.35
CA LEU A 61 0.57 12.01 -2.07
C LEU A 61 -0.40 11.85 -0.89
N SER A 62 -1.52 12.58 -0.88
CA SER A 62 -2.52 12.46 0.18
C SER A 62 -3.17 11.07 0.21
N LEU A 63 -3.45 10.49 -0.95
CA LEU A 63 -3.99 9.13 -1.06
C LEU A 63 -2.99 8.08 -0.57
N VAL A 64 -1.71 8.22 -0.93
CA VAL A 64 -0.64 7.34 -0.45
C VAL A 64 -0.48 7.45 1.07
N ALA A 65 -0.53 8.67 1.62
CA ALA A 65 -0.47 8.91 3.06
C ALA A 65 -1.66 8.28 3.80
N GLN A 66 -2.87 8.40 3.26
CA GLN A 66 -4.06 7.74 3.83
C GLN A 66 -3.94 6.22 3.82
N MET A 67 -3.43 5.65 2.73
CA MET A 67 -3.17 4.21 2.64
C MET A 67 -2.13 3.77 3.67
N ALA A 68 -1.06 4.56 3.87
CA ALA A 68 -0.06 4.29 4.90
C ALA A 68 -0.67 4.30 6.32
N ASP A 69 -1.67 5.14 6.57
CA ASP A 69 -2.40 5.14 7.86
C ASP A 69 -3.16 3.83 8.10
N TRP A 70 -3.87 3.32 7.10
CA TRP A 70 -4.58 2.04 7.20
C TRP A 70 -3.62 0.87 7.40
N LEU A 71 -2.53 0.85 6.63
CA LEU A 71 -1.49 -0.19 6.77
C LEU A 71 -0.78 -0.08 8.13
N GLY A 72 -0.52 1.12 8.62
CA GLY A 72 0.06 1.35 9.95
C GLY A 72 -0.81 0.79 11.07
N MET A 73 -2.14 0.98 11.00
CA MET A 73 -3.09 0.37 11.94
C MET A 73 -3.07 -1.15 11.87
N ALA A 74 -3.05 -1.72 10.65
CA ALA A 74 -2.99 -3.15 10.47
C ALA A 74 -1.69 -3.74 11.03
N VAL A 75 -0.55 -3.12 10.75
CA VAL A 75 0.77 -3.52 11.27
C VAL A 75 0.78 -3.49 12.80
N ALA A 76 0.27 -2.43 13.42
CA ALA A 76 0.17 -2.36 14.89
C ALA A 76 -0.69 -3.51 15.47
N SER A 77 -1.81 -3.83 14.82
CA SER A 77 -2.66 -4.95 15.20
C SER A 77 -1.96 -6.30 15.03
N TRP A 78 -1.22 -6.50 13.92
CA TRP A 78 -0.46 -7.74 13.69
C TRP A 78 0.70 -7.90 14.66
N ARG A 79 1.40 -6.82 15.01
CA ARG A 79 2.43 -6.84 16.05
C ARG A 79 1.86 -7.32 17.39
N ALA A 80 0.69 -6.81 17.78
CA ALA A 80 0.04 -7.19 19.03
C ALA A 80 -0.52 -8.62 19.02
N SER A 81 -1.00 -9.12 17.88
CA SER A 81 -1.69 -10.41 17.78
C SER A 81 -0.76 -11.57 17.47
N PHE A 82 0.25 -11.36 16.62
CA PHE A 82 1.11 -12.41 16.08
C PHE A 82 2.57 -12.29 16.50
N HIS A 83 2.97 -11.13 17.01
CA HIS A 83 4.34 -10.83 17.44
C HIS A 83 5.40 -11.23 16.40
N PRO A 84 5.26 -10.81 15.11
CA PRO A 84 6.18 -11.21 14.05
C PRO A 84 7.52 -10.49 14.17
N ASP A 85 8.63 -11.17 13.83
CA ASP A 85 9.96 -10.57 13.70
C ASP A 85 10.06 -9.66 12.47
N LEU A 86 9.30 -9.99 11.41
CA LEU A 86 9.38 -9.34 10.10
C LEU A 86 8.03 -9.32 9.39
N ILE A 87 7.66 -8.16 8.86
CA ILE A 87 6.56 -8.02 7.91
C ILE A 87 7.13 -7.58 6.57
N VAL A 88 6.82 -8.32 5.51
CA VAL A 88 7.30 -8.06 4.15
C VAL A 88 6.17 -7.51 3.30
N PHE A 89 6.39 -6.35 2.69
CA PHE A 89 5.46 -5.73 1.75
C PHE A 89 5.83 -6.07 0.31
N GLY A 90 4.90 -6.65 -0.42
CA GLY A 90 5.05 -7.02 -1.84
C GLY A 90 3.89 -6.55 -2.69
N GLY A 91 3.91 -6.94 -3.98
CA GLY A 91 2.89 -6.57 -4.95
C GLY A 91 3.10 -5.19 -5.57
N GLY A 92 2.10 -4.70 -6.33
CA GLY A 92 2.23 -3.48 -7.14
C GLY A 92 2.52 -2.20 -6.35
N LEU A 93 2.08 -2.11 -5.08
CA LEU A 93 2.33 -0.95 -4.22
C LEU A 93 3.79 -0.86 -3.73
N SER A 94 4.58 -1.94 -3.86
CA SER A 94 6.02 -1.89 -3.57
C SER A 94 6.79 -0.92 -4.47
N ALA A 95 6.21 -0.52 -5.60
CA ALA A 95 6.75 0.51 -6.49
C ALA A 95 6.88 1.90 -5.82
N LEU A 96 6.14 2.18 -4.74
CA LEU A 96 6.30 3.40 -3.94
C LEU A 96 7.61 3.44 -3.14
N GLY A 97 8.30 2.32 -3.03
CA GLY A 97 9.64 2.23 -2.46
C GLY A 97 9.72 2.39 -0.95
N GLN A 98 10.95 2.56 -0.45
CA GLN A 98 11.25 2.66 0.97
C GLN A 98 10.51 3.83 1.68
N PRO A 99 10.35 5.02 1.08
CA PRO A 99 9.63 6.12 1.74
C PRO A 99 8.19 5.78 2.13
N PHE A 100 7.53 4.88 1.39
CA PHE A 100 6.19 4.40 1.75
C PHE A 100 6.23 3.46 2.95
N ILE A 101 7.23 2.57 3.00
CA ILE A 101 7.43 1.67 4.15
C ILE A 101 7.75 2.46 5.42
N ASP A 102 8.57 3.50 5.31
CA ASP A 102 8.92 4.39 6.43
C ASP A 102 7.66 5.08 6.97
N GLN A 103 6.79 5.57 6.09
CA GLN A 103 5.50 6.13 6.50
C GLN A 103 4.61 5.12 7.24
N ILE A 104 4.53 3.89 6.76
CA ILE A 104 3.77 2.81 7.44
C ILE A 104 4.40 2.51 8.81
N HIS A 105 5.72 2.46 8.88
CA HIS A 105 6.47 2.20 10.10
C HIS A 105 6.17 3.25 11.17
N ASP A 106 6.31 4.54 10.83
CA ASP A 106 6.05 5.65 11.75
C ASP A 106 4.62 5.60 12.30
N ARG A 107 3.64 5.33 11.44
CA ARG A 107 2.23 5.22 11.83
C ARG A 107 1.93 4.00 12.68
N ALA A 108 2.61 2.89 12.41
CA ALA A 108 2.51 1.68 13.22
C ALA A 108 3.15 1.87 14.59
N ASP A 109 4.31 2.51 14.65
CA ASP A 109 5.03 2.78 15.90
C ASP A 109 4.22 3.69 16.83
N ALA A 110 3.59 4.74 16.28
CA ALA A 110 2.70 5.61 17.04
C ALA A 110 1.48 4.90 17.67
N ARG A 111 1.18 3.69 17.21
CA ARG A 111 0.04 2.87 17.65
C ARG A 111 0.45 1.56 18.34
N SER A 112 1.75 1.29 18.45
CA SER A 112 2.30 0.08 19.05
C SER A 112 2.89 0.37 20.43
N LEU A 113 2.91 -0.65 21.29
CA LEU A 113 3.73 -0.60 22.50
C LEU A 113 5.22 -0.57 22.09
N PRO A 114 6.08 0.21 22.76
CA PRO A 114 7.48 0.40 22.35
C PRO A 114 8.28 -0.89 22.12
N PHE A 115 8.05 -1.91 22.98
CA PHE A 115 8.75 -3.20 22.84
C PHE A 115 8.30 -3.99 21.61
N LEU A 116 7.03 -3.87 21.18
CA LEU A 116 6.51 -4.50 19.96
C LEU A 116 7.03 -3.78 18.71
N ALA A 117 7.11 -2.46 18.77
CA ALA A 117 7.67 -1.64 17.70
C ALA A 117 9.14 -1.99 17.45
N ALA A 118 9.94 -2.09 18.51
CA ALA A 118 11.37 -2.40 18.42
C ALA A 118 11.67 -3.84 17.93
N HIS A 119 10.73 -4.79 18.13
CA HIS A 119 10.92 -6.18 17.75
C HIS A 119 10.68 -6.43 16.26
N CYS A 120 9.63 -5.85 15.69
CA CYS A 120 9.14 -6.17 14.35
C CYS A 120 9.70 -5.23 13.30
N ARG A 121 10.43 -5.77 12.33
CA ARG A 121 10.94 -5.02 11.17
C ARG A 121 9.94 -5.00 10.01
N LEU A 122 9.93 -3.91 9.26
CA LEU A 122 9.17 -3.78 8.01
C LEU A 122 10.15 -3.70 6.83
N THR A 123 9.86 -4.38 5.73
CA THR A 123 10.71 -4.37 4.54
C THR A 123 9.92 -4.58 3.26
N LEU A 124 10.49 -4.18 2.14
CA LEU A 124 10.00 -4.51 0.81
C LEU A 124 10.42 -5.92 0.39
N ALA A 125 9.55 -6.60 -0.35
CA ALA A 125 9.88 -7.86 -0.99
C ALA A 125 11.01 -7.66 -2.01
N ARG A 126 12.07 -8.46 -1.92
CA ARG A 126 13.24 -8.37 -2.82
C ARG A 126 12.90 -8.72 -4.28
N LEU A 127 11.89 -9.56 -4.49
CA LEU A 127 11.42 -9.98 -5.81
C LEU A 127 10.29 -9.09 -6.37
N GLY A 128 9.95 -7.99 -5.68
CA GLY A 128 8.94 -7.03 -6.10
C GLY A 128 7.60 -7.68 -6.42
N ASN A 129 7.06 -7.38 -7.61
CA ASN A 129 5.76 -7.89 -8.05
C ASN A 129 5.78 -9.38 -8.43
N ASP A 130 6.96 -9.96 -8.70
CA ASP A 130 7.12 -11.36 -9.11
C ASP A 130 7.22 -12.32 -7.93
N ALA A 131 7.27 -11.81 -6.70
CA ALA A 131 7.47 -12.60 -5.48
C ALA A 131 6.44 -13.73 -5.33
N GLY A 132 5.17 -13.46 -5.65
CA GLY A 132 4.09 -14.45 -5.56
C GLY A 132 4.25 -15.58 -6.57
N MET A 133 4.57 -15.26 -7.82
CA MET A 133 4.75 -16.23 -8.89
C MET A 133 5.98 -17.12 -8.64
N ILE A 134 7.10 -16.50 -8.27
CA ILE A 134 8.34 -17.22 -7.94
C ILE A 134 8.13 -18.11 -6.71
N GLY A 135 7.47 -17.59 -5.67
CA GLY A 135 7.16 -18.36 -4.47
C GLY A 135 6.27 -19.56 -4.73
N ALA A 136 5.23 -19.40 -5.55
CA ALA A 136 4.37 -20.50 -5.96
C ALA A 136 5.13 -21.57 -6.75
N GLY A 137 6.02 -21.15 -7.68
CA GLY A 137 6.88 -22.07 -8.42
C GLY A 137 7.83 -22.87 -7.52
N LEU A 138 8.46 -22.21 -6.55
CA LEU A 138 9.33 -22.87 -5.58
C LEU A 138 8.56 -23.83 -4.66
N ALA A 139 7.36 -23.46 -4.22
CA ALA A 139 6.52 -24.33 -3.39
C ALA A 139 6.08 -25.59 -4.14
N ALA A 140 5.85 -25.51 -5.45
CA ALA A 140 5.51 -26.67 -6.28
C ALA A 140 6.70 -27.63 -6.50
N LEU A 141 7.95 -27.15 -6.32
CA LEU A 141 9.17 -27.95 -6.44
C LEU A 141 9.67 -28.49 -5.09
N ALA A 142 9.09 -28.03 -3.98
CA ALA A 142 9.41 -28.53 -2.65
C ALA A 142 8.85 -29.97 -2.48
N PRO A 143 9.64 -30.91 -1.94
CA PRO A 143 9.21 -32.31 -1.75
C PRO A 143 8.12 -32.44 -0.68
#